data_642f460fbf901d75ef15aca9d34d9d54
#
_entry.id   642f460fbf901d75ef15aca9d34d9d54
#
_cell.length_a   1.000
_cell.length_b   1.000
_cell.length_c   1.000
_cell.angle_alpha   90.00
_cell.angle_beta   90.00
_cell.angle_gamma   90.00
#
_symmetry.space_group_name_H-M   'P 1'
#
loop_
_entity.id
_entity.type
_entity.pdbx_description
1 polymer ?
#
loop_
_entity_poly.entity_id
_entity_poly.type
_entity_poly.pdbx_seq_one_letter_code
_entity_poly.pdbx_strand_id
1 'polypeptide(L)'
;MSDWHIAQVNVGRMPGGRGDAQVAGFYAELDRINALADVSPGFVWRLVGEGRDAIDLRPTPDPLFLIKMSVCTDADALFNYVYRIAHVGVMAGRREWFARMDAAHQALWWVEAGDLPTVSDALSKLWLLDNFGSSEQAFTFTARFPQPESFGPAVEKQPDPWCIGRA
;
A
#
# COMPACT_ATOMS: atom_id res chain seq x y z
N MET A 1 -18.37 -11.77 -8.97
CA MET A 1 -16.97 -11.31 -8.84
C MET A 1 -16.95 -9.80 -8.99
N SER A 2 -16.23 -9.12 -8.14
CA SER A 2 -16.03 -7.68 -8.30
C SER A 2 -15.05 -7.44 -9.44
N ASP A 3 -15.34 -6.46 -10.29
CA ASP A 3 -14.41 -6.00 -11.34
C ASP A 3 -13.29 -5.12 -10.77
N TRP A 4 -13.34 -4.86 -9.46
CA TRP A 4 -12.42 -4.00 -8.74
C TRP A 4 -11.84 -4.68 -7.52
N HIS A 5 -10.55 -4.44 -7.30
CA HIS A 5 -9.83 -4.76 -6.08
C HIS A 5 -9.42 -3.47 -5.36
N ILE A 6 -9.15 -3.57 -4.06
CA ILE A 6 -8.65 -2.43 -3.30
C ILE A 6 -7.15 -2.56 -3.07
N ALA A 7 -6.43 -1.50 -3.40
CA ALA A 7 -5.01 -1.36 -3.14
C ALA A 7 -4.78 -0.50 -1.89
N GLN A 8 -3.72 -0.81 -1.17
CA GLN A 8 -3.26 -0.08 -0.01
C GLN A 8 -1.76 0.14 -0.10
N VAL A 9 -1.31 1.35 0.21
CA VAL A 9 0.09 1.65 0.51
C VAL A 9 0.24 2.10 1.96
N ASN A 10 1.30 1.65 2.60
CA ASN A 10 1.80 2.20 3.85
C ASN A 10 3.26 2.55 3.66
N VAL A 11 3.62 3.73 4.12
CA VAL A 11 5.01 4.16 4.19
C VAL A 11 5.38 4.50 5.64
N GLY A 12 6.63 4.36 5.95
CA GLY A 12 7.16 4.70 7.26
C GLY A 12 8.63 5.01 7.17
N ARG A 13 9.11 5.79 8.10
CA ARG A 13 10.54 6.06 8.25
C ARG A 13 11.04 5.37 9.50
N MET A 14 12.02 4.49 9.34
CA MET A 14 12.64 3.80 10.45
C MET A 14 13.52 4.78 11.26
N PRO A 15 13.59 4.64 12.59
CA PRO A 15 14.49 5.44 13.40
C PRO A 15 15.96 5.06 13.22
N GLY A 16 16.24 3.90 12.62
CA GLY A 16 17.58 3.40 12.38
C GLY A 16 17.62 2.29 11.34
N GLY A 17 18.81 1.90 10.93
CA GLY A 17 19.05 0.83 9.97
C GLY A 17 18.79 -0.57 10.53
N ARG A 18 18.84 -1.58 9.66
CA ARG A 18 18.52 -2.99 10.00
C ARG A 18 19.33 -3.56 11.19
N GLY A 19 20.52 -3.06 11.44
CA GLY A 19 21.39 -3.50 12.56
C GLY A 19 21.09 -2.81 13.89
N ASP A 20 20.22 -1.81 13.90
CA ASP A 20 19.89 -1.06 15.11
C ASP A 20 18.96 -1.85 16.05
N ALA A 21 19.28 -1.83 17.33
CA ALA A 21 18.47 -2.49 18.37
C ALA A 21 17.03 -1.96 18.43
N GLN A 22 16.82 -0.67 18.11
CA GLN A 22 15.50 -0.03 18.11
C GLN A 22 14.52 -0.66 17.12
N VAL A 23 15.01 -1.23 16.02
CA VAL A 23 14.18 -1.79 14.95
C VAL A 23 14.22 -3.31 14.88
N ALA A 24 15.02 -3.96 15.74
CA ALA A 24 15.17 -5.41 15.75
C ALA A 24 13.83 -6.14 15.91
N GLY A 25 12.93 -5.64 16.76
CA GLY A 25 11.61 -6.22 16.98
C GLY A 25 10.74 -6.18 15.72
N PHE A 26 10.80 -5.12 14.93
CA PHE A 26 10.10 -5.01 13.65
C PHE A 26 10.57 -6.08 12.66
N TYR A 27 11.88 -6.21 12.48
CA TYR A 27 12.44 -7.21 11.56
C TYR A 27 12.18 -8.64 12.00
N ALA A 28 12.17 -8.91 13.30
CA ALA A 28 11.85 -10.24 13.85
C ALA A 28 10.38 -10.63 13.56
N GLU A 29 9.45 -9.67 13.55
CA GLU A 29 8.04 -9.92 13.29
C GLU A 29 7.67 -9.87 11.79
N LEU A 30 8.53 -9.35 10.93
CA LEU A 30 8.22 -9.07 9.53
C LEU A 30 7.79 -10.33 8.76
N ASP A 31 8.51 -11.44 8.90
CA ASP A 31 8.19 -12.70 8.24
C ASP A 31 6.83 -13.24 8.69
N ARG A 32 6.52 -13.10 9.98
CA ARG A 32 5.24 -13.50 10.55
C ARG A 32 4.08 -12.66 10.02
N ILE A 33 4.28 -11.33 9.92
CA ILE A 33 3.28 -10.41 9.36
C ILE A 33 3.01 -10.75 7.90
N ASN A 34 4.06 -10.98 7.11
CA ASN A 34 3.92 -11.33 5.71
C ASN A 34 3.24 -12.69 5.52
N ALA A 35 3.58 -13.70 6.33
CA ALA A 35 2.91 -15.00 6.31
C ALA A 35 1.42 -14.88 6.68
N LEU A 36 1.07 -14.02 7.62
CA LEU A 36 -0.33 -13.76 7.99
C LEU A 36 -1.08 -13.09 6.85
N ALA A 37 -0.45 -12.18 6.11
CA ALA A 37 -1.01 -11.57 4.90
C ALA A 37 -1.36 -12.65 3.87
N ASP A 38 -0.38 -13.46 3.52
CA ASP A 38 -0.48 -14.45 2.44
C ASP A 38 -1.61 -15.47 2.64
N VAL A 39 -2.05 -15.72 3.89
CA VAL A 39 -3.15 -16.63 4.23
C VAL A 39 -4.46 -15.92 4.60
N SER A 40 -4.51 -14.61 4.54
CA SER A 40 -5.71 -13.85 4.89
C SER A 40 -6.77 -13.96 3.79
N PRO A 41 -8.04 -14.25 4.12
CA PRO A 41 -9.11 -14.30 3.13
C PRO A 41 -9.21 -12.99 2.34
N GLY A 42 -9.32 -13.10 1.01
CA GLY A 42 -9.40 -11.95 0.12
C GLY A 42 -8.08 -11.21 -0.12
N PHE A 43 -6.99 -11.70 0.43
CA PHE A 43 -5.66 -11.17 0.10
C PHE A 43 -5.24 -11.62 -1.30
N VAL A 44 -4.84 -10.69 -2.15
CA VAL A 44 -4.50 -10.94 -3.56
C VAL A 44 -3.00 -10.88 -3.80
N TRP A 45 -2.36 -9.82 -3.31
CA TRP A 45 -0.96 -9.56 -3.63
C TRP A 45 -0.32 -8.60 -2.61
N ARG A 46 0.98 -8.70 -2.45
CA ARG A 46 1.81 -7.71 -1.76
C ARG A 46 3.09 -7.41 -2.53
N LEU A 47 3.58 -6.19 -2.36
CA LEU A 47 4.84 -5.76 -2.94
C LEU A 47 6.01 -6.52 -2.30
N VAL A 48 6.86 -7.05 -3.16
CA VAL A 48 8.08 -7.77 -2.77
C VAL A 48 9.23 -7.21 -3.61
N GLY A 49 10.39 -7.00 -2.98
CA GLY A 49 11.63 -6.66 -3.68
C GLY A 49 12.35 -7.91 -4.20
N GLU A 50 13.66 -7.90 -4.18
CA GLU A 50 14.48 -9.06 -4.59
C GLU A 50 14.43 -10.23 -3.58
N GLY A 51 14.06 -9.93 -2.31
CA GLY A 51 13.90 -10.92 -1.24
C GLY A 51 12.47 -11.39 -1.05
N ARG A 52 12.07 -11.58 0.21
CA ARG A 52 10.72 -12.01 0.62
C ARG A 52 9.80 -10.86 1.03
N ASP A 53 10.34 -9.67 1.11
CA ASP A 53 9.68 -8.45 1.56
C ASP A 53 10.08 -7.25 0.68
N ALA A 54 9.59 -6.07 1.00
CA ALA A 54 9.84 -4.85 0.24
C ALA A 54 10.94 -3.96 0.86
N ILE A 55 11.72 -4.46 1.82
CA ILE A 55 12.70 -3.65 2.58
C ILE A 55 13.86 -3.19 1.71
N ASP A 56 14.26 -3.98 0.74
CA ASP A 56 15.34 -3.67 -0.20
C ASP A 56 14.93 -2.64 -1.27
N LEU A 57 13.65 -2.35 -1.40
CA LEU A 57 13.17 -1.31 -2.31
C LEU A 57 13.55 0.08 -1.80
N ARG A 58 13.93 0.94 -2.73
CA ARG A 58 14.35 2.31 -2.47
C ARG A 58 13.48 3.29 -3.24
N PRO A 59 12.22 3.51 -2.77
CA PRO A 59 11.28 4.42 -3.45
C PRO A 59 11.69 5.88 -3.35
N THR A 60 12.58 6.20 -2.42
CA THR A 60 13.15 7.54 -2.22
C THR A 60 14.66 7.43 -1.94
N PRO A 61 15.43 8.55 -2.01
CA PRO A 61 16.84 8.56 -1.65
C PRO A 61 17.11 8.28 -0.16
N ASP A 62 16.11 8.41 0.71
CA ASP A 62 16.23 8.12 2.15
C ASP A 62 16.30 6.60 2.38
N PRO A 63 17.42 6.04 2.86
CA PRO A 63 17.56 4.60 3.07
C PRO A 63 16.72 4.07 4.23
N LEU A 64 16.17 4.93 5.07
CA LEU A 64 15.31 4.58 6.20
C LEU A 64 13.82 4.62 5.84
N PHE A 65 13.49 5.06 4.64
CA PHE A 65 12.11 5.10 4.15
C PHE A 65 11.69 3.71 3.68
N LEU A 66 10.62 3.19 4.28
CA LEU A 66 10.03 1.91 3.92
C LEU A 66 8.69 2.10 3.22
N ILE A 67 8.44 1.25 2.24
CA ILE A 67 7.15 1.14 1.56
C ILE A 67 6.59 -0.27 1.71
N LYS A 68 5.30 -0.36 2.02
CA LYS A 68 4.52 -1.61 1.96
C LYS A 68 3.29 -1.35 1.11
N MET A 69 2.97 -2.29 0.25
CA MET A 69 1.80 -2.21 -0.61
C MET A 69 1.15 -3.58 -0.72
N SER A 70 -0.17 -3.60 -0.74
CA SER A 70 -0.95 -4.82 -0.88
C SER A 70 -2.23 -4.57 -1.66
N VAL A 71 -2.80 -5.63 -2.21
CA VAL A 71 -4.09 -5.63 -2.90
C VAL A 71 -4.96 -6.71 -2.27
N CYS A 72 -6.21 -6.37 -1.99
CA CYS A 72 -7.25 -7.27 -1.50
C CYS A 72 -8.47 -7.23 -2.42
N THR A 73 -9.31 -8.27 -2.37
CA THR A 73 -10.51 -8.37 -3.21
C THR A 73 -11.53 -7.26 -2.95
N ASP A 74 -11.60 -6.78 -1.70
CA ASP A 74 -12.56 -5.76 -1.28
C ASP A 74 -12.09 -5.06 0.00
N ALA A 75 -12.79 -3.99 0.39
CA ALA A 75 -12.46 -3.20 1.55
C ALA A 75 -12.61 -3.95 2.87
N ASP A 76 -13.55 -4.89 2.96
CA ASP A 76 -13.76 -5.69 4.18
C ASP A 76 -12.63 -6.71 4.36
N ALA A 77 -12.18 -7.34 3.29
CA ALA A 77 -11.02 -8.22 3.30
C ALA A 77 -9.76 -7.47 3.77
N LEU A 78 -9.53 -6.27 3.23
CA LEU A 78 -8.42 -5.42 3.64
C LEU A 78 -8.53 -5.01 5.11
N PHE A 79 -9.70 -4.57 5.57
CA PHE A 79 -9.94 -4.19 6.96
C PHE A 79 -9.70 -5.37 7.91
N ASN A 80 -10.23 -6.55 7.59
CA ASN A 80 -10.04 -7.75 8.40
C ASN A 80 -8.57 -8.16 8.48
N TYR A 81 -7.83 -8.04 7.38
CA TYR A 81 -6.40 -8.29 7.35
C TYR A 81 -5.64 -7.32 8.27
N VAL A 82 -5.90 -6.03 8.14
CA VAL A 82 -5.26 -5.00 8.98
C VAL A 82 -5.63 -5.16 10.45
N TYR A 83 -6.88 -5.52 10.74
CA TYR A 83 -7.35 -5.76 12.10
C TYR A 83 -6.68 -6.99 12.75
N ARG A 84 -6.47 -8.07 11.99
CA ARG A 84 -5.74 -9.25 12.47
C ARG A 84 -4.29 -8.91 12.84
N ILE A 85 -3.61 -8.11 12.02
CA ILE A 85 -2.25 -7.64 12.33
C ILE A 85 -2.25 -6.84 13.63
N ALA A 86 -3.22 -5.95 13.82
CA ALA A 86 -3.35 -5.18 15.05
C ALA A 86 -3.55 -6.07 16.27
N HIS A 87 -4.35 -7.12 16.16
CA HIS A 87 -4.64 -8.06 17.26
C HIS A 87 -3.45 -8.93 17.69
N VAL A 88 -2.53 -9.22 16.80
CA VAL A 88 -1.33 -9.98 17.15
C VAL A 88 -0.22 -9.12 17.79
N GLY A 89 -0.54 -7.91 18.22
CA GLY A 89 0.36 -7.03 18.96
C GLY A 89 1.38 -6.27 18.11
N VAL A 90 1.40 -6.50 16.80
CA VAL A 90 2.38 -5.87 15.89
C VAL A 90 2.19 -4.35 15.83
N MET A 91 0.94 -3.89 15.87
CA MET A 91 0.64 -2.45 15.86
C MET A 91 1.01 -1.74 17.16
N ALA A 92 1.13 -2.47 18.27
CA ALA A 92 1.55 -1.88 19.53
C ALA A 92 3.00 -1.37 19.47
N GLY A 93 3.90 -2.08 18.76
CA GLY A 93 5.29 -1.67 18.55
C GLY A 93 5.48 -0.58 17.49
N ARG A 94 4.44 -0.24 16.72
CA ARG A 94 4.57 0.69 15.59
C ARG A 94 5.17 2.05 16.00
N ARG A 95 4.77 2.58 17.17
CA ARG A 95 5.28 3.86 17.68
C ARG A 95 6.76 3.81 18.04
N GLU A 96 7.26 2.64 18.36
CA GLU A 96 8.67 2.43 18.68
C GLU A 96 9.51 2.21 17.44
N TRP A 97 8.93 1.57 16.40
CA TRP A 97 9.64 1.18 15.18
C TRP A 97 9.63 2.22 14.08
N PHE A 98 8.69 3.17 14.11
CA PHE A 98 8.56 4.16 13.05
C PHE A 98 8.64 5.57 13.61
N ALA A 99 9.42 6.42 12.95
CA ALA A 99 9.43 7.84 13.22
C ALA A 99 8.07 8.46 12.87
N ARG A 100 7.68 9.49 13.59
CA ARG A 100 6.49 10.27 13.26
C ARG A 100 6.68 10.94 11.90
N MET A 101 5.66 10.83 11.06
CA MET A 101 5.59 11.48 9.76
C MET A 101 4.48 12.54 9.80
N ASP A 102 4.77 13.73 9.27
CA ASP A 102 3.79 14.82 9.18
C ASP A 102 2.97 14.73 7.88
N ALA A 103 3.45 13.95 6.90
CA ALA A 103 2.78 13.68 5.63
C ALA A 103 1.88 12.44 5.70
N ALA A 104 1.00 12.25 4.72
CA ALA A 104 0.22 11.04 4.56
C ALA A 104 1.12 9.81 4.50
N HIS A 105 0.84 8.83 5.34
CA HIS A 105 1.62 7.60 5.46
C HIS A 105 0.83 6.36 5.05
N GLN A 106 -0.44 6.53 4.68
CA GLN A 106 -1.31 5.47 4.20
C GLN A 106 -2.28 6.03 3.16
N ALA A 107 -2.48 5.28 2.08
CA ALA A 107 -3.50 5.57 1.09
C ALA A 107 -4.19 4.29 0.63
N LEU A 108 -5.47 4.40 0.32
CA LEU A 108 -6.31 3.38 -0.28
C LEU A 108 -6.81 3.87 -1.62
N TRP A 109 -6.95 2.97 -2.60
CA TRP A 109 -7.58 3.27 -3.89
C TRP A 109 -8.07 1.99 -4.56
N TRP A 110 -8.98 2.13 -5.50
CA TRP A 110 -9.48 1.01 -6.29
C TRP A 110 -8.60 0.79 -7.52
N VAL A 111 -8.35 -0.46 -7.84
CA VAL A 111 -7.67 -0.94 -9.05
C VAL A 111 -8.55 -1.96 -9.76
N GLU A 112 -8.47 -2.07 -11.08
CA GLU A 112 -9.17 -3.13 -11.81
C GLU A 112 -8.69 -4.50 -11.35
N ALA A 113 -9.60 -5.46 -11.25
CA ALA A 113 -9.26 -6.81 -10.82
C ALA A 113 -8.26 -7.45 -11.81
N GLY A 114 -7.12 -7.85 -11.29
CA GLY A 114 -6.00 -8.39 -12.07
C GLY A 114 -4.87 -7.38 -12.31
N ASP A 115 -5.11 -6.08 -12.12
CA ASP A 115 -4.06 -5.08 -12.18
C ASP A 115 -3.30 -5.01 -10.85
N LEU A 116 -2.00 -4.81 -10.95
CA LEU A 116 -1.11 -4.61 -9.82
C LEU A 116 -0.53 -3.20 -9.85
N PRO A 117 -0.68 -2.44 -8.76
CA PRO A 117 -0.16 -1.09 -8.69
C PRO A 117 1.37 -1.07 -8.60
N THR A 118 1.96 -0.01 -9.11
CA THR A 118 3.40 0.25 -9.03
C THR A 118 3.75 1.12 -7.82
N VAL A 119 5.04 1.18 -7.48
CA VAL A 119 5.55 2.10 -6.45
C VAL A 119 5.25 3.56 -6.83
N SER A 120 5.34 3.91 -8.12
CA SER A 120 5.00 5.24 -8.62
C SER A 120 3.53 5.58 -8.39
N ASP A 121 2.62 4.63 -8.63
CA ASP A 121 1.19 4.81 -8.34
C ASP A 121 0.97 5.09 -6.86
N ALA A 122 1.59 4.29 -5.99
CA ALA A 122 1.47 4.44 -4.55
C ALA A 122 1.93 5.81 -4.05
N LEU A 123 3.07 6.28 -4.52
CA LEU A 123 3.59 7.62 -4.16
C LEU A 123 2.67 8.73 -4.66
N SER A 124 2.10 8.58 -5.86
CA SER A 124 1.11 9.53 -6.40
C SER A 124 -0.16 9.58 -5.56
N LYS A 125 -0.63 8.43 -5.03
CA LYS A 125 -1.81 8.37 -4.15
C LYS A 125 -1.58 9.05 -2.81
N LEU A 126 -0.41 8.88 -2.22
CA LEU A 126 0.00 9.60 -1.00
C LEU A 126 0.07 11.10 -1.24
N TRP A 127 0.65 11.52 -2.37
CA TRP A 127 0.70 12.92 -2.76
C TRP A 127 -0.69 13.55 -2.94
N LEU A 128 -1.64 12.82 -3.56
CA LEU A 128 -3.02 13.27 -3.69
C LEU A 128 -3.69 13.49 -2.33
N LEU A 129 -3.50 12.56 -1.39
CA LEU A 129 -4.02 12.73 -0.03
C LEU A 129 -3.45 13.93 0.70
N ASP A 130 -2.13 14.16 0.60
CA ASP A 130 -1.47 15.28 1.25
C ASP A 130 -1.94 16.63 0.71
N ASN A 131 -2.21 16.74 -0.59
CA ASN A 131 -2.53 18.00 -1.23
C ASN A 131 -4.03 18.29 -1.34
N PHE A 132 -4.88 17.26 -1.42
CA PHE A 132 -6.32 17.42 -1.71
C PHE A 132 -7.24 16.71 -0.72
N GLY A 133 -6.70 15.92 0.22
CA GLY A 133 -7.51 15.08 1.10
C GLY A 133 -8.11 13.87 0.39
N SER A 134 -9.03 13.17 1.07
CA SER A 134 -9.67 11.97 0.53
C SER A 134 -10.56 12.28 -0.67
N SER A 135 -10.45 11.45 -1.71
CA SER A 135 -11.21 11.49 -2.95
C SER A 135 -11.41 10.08 -3.50
N GLU A 136 -12.16 9.92 -4.58
CA GLU A 136 -12.31 8.64 -5.28
C GLU A 136 -10.99 8.06 -5.78
N GLN A 137 -9.99 8.92 -6.01
CA GLN A 137 -8.67 8.51 -6.51
C GLN A 137 -7.71 8.04 -5.40
N ALA A 138 -7.87 8.57 -4.19
CA ALA A 138 -7.07 8.20 -3.03
C ALA A 138 -7.81 8.57 -1.75
N PHE A 139 -7.97 7.62 -0.82
CA PHE A 139 -8.74 7.81 0.40
C PHE A 139 -8.12 7.05 1.59
N THR A 140 -8.76 7.18 2.75
CA THR A 140 -8.33 6.55 4.00
C THR A 140 -9.41 5.63 4.55
N PHE A 141 -9.09 4.83 5.56
CA PHE A 141 -10.10 4.01 6.26
C PHE A 141 -11.21 4.83 6.93
N THR A 142 -10.93 6.06 7.32
CA THR A 142 -11.90 6.95 7.98
C THR A 142 -12.78 7.72 6.99
N ALA A 143 -12.33 7.88 5.74
CA ALA A 143 -13.03 8.58 4.68
C ALA A 143 -13.03 7.71 3.42
N ARG A 144 -13.82 6.62 3.44
CA ARG A 144 -13.88 5.61 2.38
C ARG A 144 -14.72 6.09 1.20
N PHE A 145 -14.34 5.65 0.02
CA PHE A 145 -15.11 5.80 -1.21
C PHE A 145 -15.51 4.41 -1.73
N PRO A 146 -16.71 4.26 -2.27
CA PRO A 146 -17.17 2.99 -2.84
C PRO A 146 -16.32 2.62 -4.06
N GLN A 147 -16.34 1.34 -4.44
CA GLN A 147 -15.75 0.92 -5.71
C GLN A 147 -16.41 1.69 -6.86
N PRO A 148 -15.67 2.01 -7.91
CA PRO A 148 -16.23 2.63 -9.11
C PRO A 148 -17.37 1.80 -9.66
N GLU A 149 -18.43 2.44 -10.16
CA GLU A 149 -19.47 1.72 -10.89
C GLU A 149 -18.85 1.12 -12.15
N SER A 150 -19.18 -0.14 -12.45
CA SER A 150 -18.80 -0.78 -13.70
C SER A 150 -19.49 -0.04 -14.84
N PHE A 151 -18.82 0.91 -15.43
CA PHE A 151 -19.26 1.45 -16.71
C PHE A 151 -19.14 0.32 -17.74
N GLY A 152 -20.24 0.09 -18.46
CA GLY A 152 -20.31 -0.91 -19.53
C GLY A 152 -19.11 -0.89 -20.48
N PRO A 153 -19.07 -1.75 -21.52
CA PRO A 153 -17.86 -2.20 -22.18
C PRO A 153 -16.82 -1.11 -22.36
N ALA A 154 -15.59 -1.42 -21.91
CA ALA A 154 -14.47 -0.51 -21.87
C ALA A 154 -14.46 0.43 -23.08
N VAL A 155 -14.56 1.71 -22.83
CA VAL A 155 -14.20 2.71 -23.84
C VAL A 155 -12.73 2.43 -24.15
N GLU A 156 -12.48 1.94 -25.34
CA GLU A 156 -11.13 1.71 -25.85
C GLU A 156 -10.30 2.95 -25.52
N LYS A 157 -9.27 2.78 -24.68
CA LYS A 157 -8.37 3.89 -24.32
C LYS A 157 -7.80 4.42 -25.63
N GLN A 158 -8.34 5.51 -26.13
CA GLN A 158 -7.70 6.21 -27.23
C GLN A 158 -6.29 6.57 -26.79
N PRO A 159 -5.26 6.23 -27.57
CA PRO A 159 -3.89 6.62 -27.25
C PRO A 159 -3.89 8.14 -27.07
N ASP A 160 -3.33 8.59 -25.95
CA ASP A 160 -3.18 10.00 -25.65
C ASP A 160 -2.48 10.67 -26.84
N PRO A 161 -3.14 11.63 -27.54
CA PRO A 161 -2.56 12.29 -28.72
C PRO A 161 -1.26 13.05 -28.39
N TRP A 162 -0.93 13.23 -27.11
CA TRP A 162 0.29 13.87 -26.65
C TRP A 162 1.46 12.87 -26.43
N CYS A 163 1.20 11.57 -26.49
CA CYS A 163 2.21 10.51 -26.41
C CYS A 163 2.77 10.07 -27.77
N ILE A 164 2.74 10.92 -28.77
CA ILE A 164 3.47 10.66 -30.01
C ILE A 164 4.95 10.93 -29.71
N GLY A 165 5.64 9.85 -29.32
CA GLY A 165 7.08 9.86 -29.16
C GLY A 165 7.74 10.40 -30.42
N ARG A 166 8.57 11.43 -30.26
CA ARG A 166 9.52 11.79 -31.31
C ARG A 166 10.51 10.63 -31.45
N ALA A 167 10.54 10.08 -32.63
CA ALA A 167 11.63 9.21 -33.09
C ALA A 167 12.97 9.95 -33.04
#